data_f4dccd3998471c69052971f19dee32c8
#
_entry.id   f4dccd3998471c69052971f19dee32c8
#
_cell.length_a   1.000
_cell.length_b   1.000
_cell.length_c   1.000
_cell.angle_alpha   90.00
_cell.angle_beta   90.00
_cell.angle_gamma   90.00
#
_symmetry.space_group_name_H-M   'P 1'
#
loop_
_entity.id
_entity.type
_entity.pdbx_description
1 polymer ?
#
loop_
_entity_poly.entity_id
_entity_poly.type
_entity_poly.pdbx_seq_one_letter_code
_entity_poly.pdbx_strand_id
1 'polypeptide(L)'
;QLMCLLFWTLLLLTHALRRSSPAQAGRVTWGLLAPALALLLGLQIFLPDRDFIRPSWAGRMQRDVIALVQGNTPSALPWRASSGGGLRLETAGPRVYTGRTVLRVECGIDGVFYLRGASAGDYTGRAWKDCSLGAVQLAAEGTEPAPHPLQLPALNLWALGGEGEQMTVTSVGDGTDLCYLPYYPLDVPGMTYVSDGSVTHDLDTQSWTTEFYGEYWLASVPPDEQEWTEQRIHSELPLLPELEQPERFYREAVYREYTALPADTVQAMQALAARAGIRTDGGTEETVRQVAQYIGSAARYSLDTPVQPRDEDFVLHFLTQSRQGYCVHFASAAAVMLRALDIPARYVSGYVAVVQGGRA
;
A
#
# COMPACT_ATOMS: atom_id res chain seq x y z
N GLN A 1 5.51 -21.11 13.90
CA GLN A 1 4.12 -20.83 14.29
C GLN A 1 3.28 -22.12 14.35
N LEU A 2 3.41 -23.03 13.37
CA LEU A 2 2.79 -24.38 13.44
C LEU A 2 3.25 -25.16 14.68
N MET A 3 4.52 -25.00 15.05
CA MET A 3 5.09 -25.56 16.28
C MET A 3 4.43 -25.01 17.55
N CYS A 4 4.18 -23.71 17.61
CA CYS A 4 3.48 -23.11 18.74
C CYS A 4 2.03 -23.60 18.82
N LEU A 5 1.33 -23.73 17.70
CA LEU A 5 -0.02 -24.26 17.64
C LEU A 5 -0.09 -25.73 18.06
N LEU A 6 0.82 -26.57 17.57
CA LEU A 6 0.94 -27.98 18.01
C LEU A 6 1.30 -28.08 19.49
N PHE A 7 2.22 -27.26 19.98
CA PHE A 7 2.57 -27.19 21.40
C PHE A 7 1.37 -26.78 22.26
N TRP A 8 0.64 -25.74 21.87
CA TRP A 8 -0.55 -25.27 22.59
C TRP A 8 -1.71 -26.25 22.52
N THR A 9 -1.97 -26.87 21.36
CA THR A 9 -3.02 -27.94 21.26
C THR A 9 -2.66 -29.13 22.10
N LEU A 10 -1.39 -29.54 22.13
CA LEU A 10 -0.93 -30.64 23.00
C LEU A 10 -1.07 -30.27 24.48
N LEU A 11 -0.76 -29.04 24.85
CA LEU A 11 -0.88 -28.54 26.22
C LEU A 11 -2.34 -28.45 26.69
N LEU A 12 -3.24 -28.01 25.82
CA LEU A 12 -4.70 -28.01 26.08
C LEU A 12 -5.26 -29.43 26.18
N LEU A 13 -4.83 -30.32 25.30
CA LEU A 13 -5.23 -31.72 25.34
C LEU A 13 -4.76 -32.40 26.63
N THR A 14 -3.51 -32.14 27.05
CA THR A 14 -2.96 -32.69 28.31
C THR A 14 -3.65 -32.09 29.54
N HIS A 15 -4.05 -30.80 29.47
CA HIS A 15 -4.83 -30.19 30.55
C HIS A 15 -6.24 -30.76 30.66
N ALA A 16 -6.90 -31.04 29.53
CA ALA A 16 -8.19 -31.68 29.48
C ALA A 16 -8.13 -33.12 30.00
N LEU A 17 -7.11 -33.91 29.61
CA LEU A 17 -6.88 -35.26 30.09
C LEU A 17 -6.54 -35.33 31.60
N ARG A 18 -5.82 -34.34 32.14
CA ARG A 18 -5.56 -34.22 33.58
C ARG A 18 -6.82 -34.03 34.40
N ARG A 19 -7.84 -33.39 33.86
CA ARG A 19 -9.15 -33.24 34.54
C ARG A 19 -9.96 -34.52 34.59
N SER A 20 -9.81 -35.40 33.59
CA SER A 20 -10.60 -36.63 33.47
C SER A 20 -9.91 -37.85 34.06
N SER A 21 -8.56 -37.95 34.10
CA SER A 21 -7.82 -39.13 34.57
C SER A 21 -6.40 -38.81 35.03
N PRO A 22 -6.18 -38.28 36.24
CA PRO A 22 -4.88 -37.78 36.69
C PRO A 22 -3.78 -38.84 36.76
N ALA A 23 -4.09 -40.12 36.95
CA ALA A 23 -3.09 -41.20 37.04
C ALA A 23 -2.47 -41.59 35.68
N GLN A 24 -3.17 -41.37 34.57
CA GLN A 24 -2.68 -41.70 33.22
C GLN A 24 -2.15 -40.50 32.43
N ALA A 25 -2.48 -39.30 32.87
CA ALA A 25 -2.17 -38.06 32.16
C ALA A 25 -0.66 -37.88 31.93
N GLY A 26 0.20 -38.24 32.87
CA GLY A 26 1.65 -38.10 32.74
C GLY A 26 2.25 -39.00 31.65
N ARG A 27 1.81 -40.24 31.54
CA ARG A 27 2.32 -41.20 30.53
C ARG A 27 1.86 -40.82 29.13
N VAL A 28 0.61 -40.38 28.97
CA VAL A 28 0.06 -39.93 27.68
C VAL A 28 0.73 -38.63 27.23
N THR A 29 1.02 -37.71 28.17
CA THR A 29 1.69 -36.45 27.86
C THR A 29 3.12 -36.69 27.30
N TRP A 30 3.93 -37.51 27.99
CA TRP A 30 5.28 -37.80 27.50
C TRP A 30 5.30 -38.69 26.27
N GLY A 31 4.35 -39.60 26.12
CA GLY A 31 4.19 -40.47 24.94
C GLY A 31 3.84 -39.72 23.65
N LEU A 32 3.20 -38.54 23.75
CA LEU A 32 2.85 -37.69 22.61
C LEU A 32 3.83 -36.55 22.40
N LEU A 33 4.41 -35.97 23.46
CA LEU A 33 5.28 -34.84 23.39
C LEU A 33 6.65 -35.18 22.78
N ALA A 34 7.22 -36.32 23.13
CA ALA A 34 8.51 -36.75 22.64
C ALA A 34 8.53 -37.02 21.13
N PRO A 35 7.59 -37.79 20.54
CA PRO A 35 7.56 -37.97 19.07
C PRO A 35 7.17 -36.68 18.32
N ALA A 36 6.31 -35.82 18.88
CA ALA A 36 5.99 -34.54 18.28
C ALA A 36 7.21 -33.61 18.23
N LEU A 37 7.99 -33.58 19.31
CA LEU A 37 9.25 -32.77 19.34
C LEU A 37 10.30 -33.33 18.38
N ALA A 38 10.44 -34.66 18.29
CA ALA A 38 11.34 -35.30 17.35
C ALA A 38 10.94 -35.06 15.90
N LEU A 39 9.64 -35.08 15.58
CA LEU A 39 9.10 -34.75 14.26
C LEU A 39 9.39 -33.30 13.89
N LEU A 40 9.21 -32.39 14.84
CA LEU A 40 9.44 -30.94 14.64
C LEU A 40 10.92 -30.62 14.45
N LEU A 41 11.81 -31.26 15.21
CA LEU A 41 13.27 -31.14 15.02
C LEU A 41 13.71 -31.75 13.67
N GLY A 42 13.15 -32.88 13.29
CA GLY A 42 13.38 -33.50 11.98
C GLY A 42 12.94 -32.58 10.82
N LEU A 43 11.74 -32.01 10.91
CA LEU A 43 11.22 -31.06 9.93
C LEU A 43 12.11 -29.79 9.80
N GLN A 44 12.66 -29.30 10.93
CA GLN A 44 13.53 -28.14 10.93
C GLN A 44 14.89 -28.42 10.28
N ILE A 45 15.40 -29.66 10.37
CA ILE A 45 16.68 -30.07 9.77
C ILE A 45 16.51 -30.31 8.25
N PHE A 46 15.36 -30.89 7.84
CA PHE A 46 15.11 -31.28 6.44
C PHE A 46 14.46 -30.17 5.60
N LEU A 47 13.86 -29.14 6.21
CA LEU A 47 13.22 -28.02 5.54
C LEU A 47 13.80 -26.69 6.09
N PRO A 48 15.00 -26.31 5.63
CA PRO A 48 15.57 -25.02 6.04
C PRO A 48 14.67 -23.86 5.60
N ASP A 49 14.47 -22.89 6.48
CA ASP A 49 13.55 -21.74 6.33
C ASP A 49 13.78 -20.88 5.07
N ARG A 50 14.91 -21.07 4.38
CA ARG A 50 15.33 -20.23 3.26
C ARG A 50 14.54 -20.44 1.96
N ASP A 51 13.92 -21.61 1.77
CA ASP A 51 13.24 -21.98 0.52
C ASP A 51 11.77 -22.35 0.70
N PHE A 52 11.18 -22.10 1.88
CA PHE A 52 9.80 -22.46 2.15
C PHE A 52 8.84 -21.37 1.65
N ILE A 53 8.35 -21.53 0.44
CA ILE A 53 7.21 -20.76 -0.08
C ILE A 53 5.95 -21.31 0.61
N ARG A 54 5.32 -20.51 1.47
CA ARG A 54 4.07 -20.91 2.13
C ARG A 54 2.95 -21.01 1.11
N PRO A 55 2.18 -22.11 1.08
CA PRO A 55 0.97 -22.15 0.29
C PRO A 55 0.02 -21.02 0.71
N SER A 56 -0.61 -20.35 -0.25
CA SER A 56 -1.51 -19.20 -0.02
C SER A 56 -2.66 -19.50 0.96
N TRP A 57 -3.15 -20.75 0.98
CA TRP A 57 -4.17 -21.19 1.93
C TRP A 57 -3.70 -21.22 3.41
N ALA A 58 -2.41 -21.48 3.65
CA ALA A 58 -1.87 -21.55 5.02
C ALA A 58 -1.80 -20.17 5.68
N GLY A 59 -1.51 -19.13 4.90
CA GLY A 59 -1.59 -17.74 5.35
C GLY A 59 -3.03 -17.30 5.66
N ARG A 60 -4.01 -17.73 4.86
CA ARG A 60 -5.44 -17.47 5.12
C ARG A 60 -5.89 -18.11 6.43
N MET A 61 -5.66 -19.40 6.59
CA MET A 61 -6.07 -20.13 7.79
C MET A 61 -5.44 -19.58 9.07
N GLN A 62 -4.18 -19.14 9.00
CA GLN A 62 -3.51 -18.51 10.15
C GLN A 62 -4.17 -17.18 10.53
N ARG A 63 -4.53 -16.34 9.56
CA ARG A 63 -5.23 -15.07 9.79
C ARG A 63 -6.62 -15.28 10.40
N ASP A 64 -7.37 -16.23 9.85
CA ASP A 64 -8.72 -16.54 10.32
C ASP A 64 -8.70 -17.07 11.76
N VAL A 65 -7.71 -17.90 12.11
CA VAL A 65 -7.52 -18.40 13.48
C VAL A 65 -7.08 -17.27 14.42
N ILE A 66 -6.15 -16.40 14.02
CA ILE A 66 -5.72 -15.26 14.86
C ILE A 66 -6.88 -14.28 15.06
N ALA A 67 -7.66 -14.00 14.03
CA ALA A 67 -8.84 -13.15 14.12
C ALA A 67 -9.90 -13.73 15.04
N LEU A 68 -10.12 -15.04 14.96
CA LEU A 68 -11.08 -15.75 15.83
C LEU A 68 -10.63 -15.77 17.31
N VAL A 69 -9.33 -15.93 17.57
CA VAL A 69 -8.76 -15.94 18.93
C VAL A 69 -8.75 -14.54 19.55
N GLN A 70 -8.57 -13.50 18.74
CA GLN A 70 -8.54 -12.11 19.22
C GLN A 70 -9.92 -11.45 19.29
N GLY A 71 -11.00 -12.17 18.94
CA GLY A 71 -12.36 -11.62 18.91
C GLY A 71 -12.54 -10.48 17.89
N ASN A 72 -11.57 -10.29 17.03
CA ASN A 72 -11.62 -9.35 15.94
C ASN A 72 -12.01 -10.06 14.65
N THR A 73 -12.97 -9.51 13.92
CA THR A 73 -13.15 -9.86 12.52
C THR A 73 -11.82 -9.66 11.77
N PRO A 74 -11.52 -10.45 10.71
CA PRO A 74 -10.19 -10.49 10.04
C PRO A 74 -9.76 -9.19 9.35
N SER A 75 -9.90 -8.05 9.97
CA SER A 75 -9.51 -6.73 9.44
C SER A 75 -8.13 -6.26 9.89
N ALA A 76 -7.27 -7.18 10.33
CA ALA A 76 -5.93 -6.85 10.85
C ALA A 76 -4.85 -6.66 9.77
N LEU A 77 -5.17 -6.71 8.49
CA LEU A 77 -4.30 -6.20 7.43
C LEU A 77 -4.65 -4.73 7.21
N PRO A 78 -3.65 -3.84 7.09
CA PRO A 78 -3.90 -2.41 6.93
C PRO A 78 -4.72 -2.06 5.69
N TRP A 79 -4.93 -2.99 4.77
CA TRP A 79 -5.71 -2.81 3.56
C TRP A 79 -6.27 -4.13 3.01
N ARG A 80 -7.57 -4.17 2.75
CA ARG A 80 -8.21 -5.18 1.89
C ARG A 80 -8.84 -4.47 0.70
N ALA A 81 -8.28 -4.63 -0.49
CA ALA A 81 -8.85 -4.09 -1.73
C ALA A 81 -10.19 -4.74 -2.12
N SER A 82 -10.47 -5.94 -1.65
CA SER A 82 -11.53 -6.80 -2.19
C SER A 82 -12.93 -6.60 -1.63
N SER A 83 -13.21 -5.64 -0.73
CA SER A 83 -14.56 -5.54 -0.16
C SER A 83 -14.94 -4.23 0.50
N GLY A 84 -14.58 -3.09 -0.08
CA GLY A 84 -15.02 -1.77 0.43
C GLY A 84 -14.49 -1.43 1.84
N GLY A 85 -13.40 -2.04 2.25
CA GLY A 85 -12.77 -1.84 3.54
C GLY A 85 -11.56 -0.92 3.43
N GLY A 86 -11.74 0.37 3.72
CA GLY A 86 -10.65 1.34 3.77
C GLY A 86 -9.67 1.12 4.93
N LEU A 87 -8.61 1.92 4.96
CA LEU A 87 -7.65 1.99 6.05
C LEU A 87 -8.27 2.71 7.26
N ARG A 88 -8.52 1.99 8.34
CA ARG A 88 -8.98 2.57 9.60
C ARG A 88 -7.81 3.21 10.35
N LEU A 89 -7.76 4.53 10.36
CA LEU A 89 -6.69 5.29 10.99
C LEU A 89 -6.75 5.21 12.52
N GLU A 90 -7.93 5.06 13.09
CA GLU A 90 -8.15 4.88 14.54
C GLU A 90 -7.45 3.63 15.12
N THR A 91 -6.99 2.71 14.28
CA THR A 91 -6.20 1.53 14.70
C THR A 91 -4.70 1.72 14.53
N ALA A 92 -4.26 2.90 14.10
CA ALA A 92 -2.86 3.24 13.93
C ALA A 92 -2.19 3.47 15.30
N GLY A 93 -1.74 2.37 15.91
CA GLY A 93 -1.01 2.33 17.18
C GLY A 93 0.45 1.88 17.01
N PRO A 94 1.15 1.54 18.09
CA PRO A 94 2.55 1.13 18.05
C PRO A 94 2.83 0.03 17.04
N ARG A 95 3.96 0.13 16.33
CA ARG A 95 4.37 -0.84 15.31
C ARG A 95 5.76 -1.39 15.58
N VAL A 96 5.94 -2.66 15.22
CA VAL A 96 7.23 -3.35 15.29
C VAL A 96 7.54 -3.93 13.90
N TYR A 97 8.70 -3.60 13.39
CA TYR A 97 9.21 -4.24 12.18
C TYR A 97 9.73 -5.65 12.50
N THR A 98 9.26 -6.63 11.76
CA THR A 98 9.64 -8.04 11.97
C THR A 98 10.90 -8.45 11.22
N GLY A 99 11.40 -7.61 10.31
CA GLY A 99 12.52 -7.93 9.41
C GLY A 99 12.24 -9.06 8.41
N ARG A 100 10.97 -9.45 8.24
CA ARG A 100 10.59 -10.51 7.29
C ARG A 100 10.53 -9.97 5.87
N THR A 101 11.12 -10.70 4.94
CA THR A 101 10.92 -10.44 3.51
C THR A 101 9.45 -10.66 3.14
N VAL A 102 8.83 -9.67 2.55
CA VAL A 102 7.43 -9.71 2.08
C VAL A 102 7.35 -9.70 0.56
N LEU A 103 8.29 -9.03 -0.10
CA LEU A 103 8.41 -8.98 -1.56
C LEU A 103 9.86 -9.27 -1.97
N ARG A 104 10.03 -9.82 -3.15
CA ARG A 104 11.28 -9.83 -3.92
C ARG A 104 11.04 -9.10 -5.21
N VAL A 105 12.00 -8.27 -5.61
CA VAL A 105 11.90 -7.45 -6.82
C VAL A 105 13.10 -7.72 -7.70
N GLU A 106 12.85 -7.94 -8.99
CA GLU A 106 13.86 -8.06 -10.03
C GLU A 106 13.56 -7.01 -11.10
N CYS A 107 14.57 -6.21 -11.44
CA CYS A 107 14.46 -5.14 -12.43
C CYS A 107 15.81 -4.98 -13.14
N GLY A 108 15.78 -4.66 -14.45
CA GLY A 108 16.98 -4.47 -15.26
C GLY A 108 17.82 -3.25 -14.89
N ILE A 109 17.23 -2.29 -14.19
CA ILE A 109 17.87 -1.04 -13.77
C ILE A 109 17.98 -0.95 -12.26
N ASP A 110 19.13 -0.45 -11.78
CA ASP A 110 19.35 -0.16 -10.36
C ASP A 110 18.68 1.17 -9.98
N GLY A 111 18.16 1.23 -8.75
CA GLY A 111 17.51 2.44 -8.26
C GLY A 111 16.60 2.23 -7.08
N VAL A 112 15.93 3.31 -6.68
CA VAL A 112 14.91 3.31 -5.63
C VAL A 112 13.54 3.37 -6.27
N PHE A 113 12.74 2.33 -6.07
CA PHE A 113 11.39 2.24 -6.65
C PHE A 113 10.33 2.27 -5.56
N TYR A 114 9.34 3.11 -5.74
CA TYR A 114 8.15 3.13 -4.91
C TYR A 114 7.11 2.19 -5.53
N LEU A 115 6.86 1.08 -4.86
CA LEU A 115 5.87 0.10 -5.29
C LEU A 115 4.52 0.43 -4.67
N ARG A 116 3.57 0.83 -5.49
CA ARG A 116 2.21 1.11 -5.07
C ARG A 116 1.42 -0.19 -4.96
N GLY A 117 0.81 -0.43 -3.79
CA GLY A 117 -0.13 -1.53 -3.58
C GLY A 117 -1.57 -1.02 -3.57
N ALA A 118 -2.01 -0.43 -2.48
CA ALA A 118 -3.35 0.10 -2.35
C ALA A 118 -3.37 1.63 -2.34
N SER A 119 -4.42 2.21 -2.90
CA SER A 119 -4.70 3.63 -2.79
C SER A 119 -6.14 3.89 -2.36
N ALA A 120 -6.40 5.03 -1.72
CA ALA A 120 -7.71 5.42 -1.23
C ALA A 120 -7.95 6.92 -1.40
N GLY A 121 -9.15 7.24 -1.85
CA GLY A 121 -9.55 8.59 -2.21
C GLY A 121 -10.49 9.27 -1.23
N ASP A 122 -11.29 8.57 -0.44
CA ASP A 122 -12.25 9.16 0.47
C ASP A 122 -11.72 9.26 1.91
N TYR A 123 -11.48 10.50 2.37
CA TYR A 123 -11.03 10.79 3.75
C TYR A 123 -12.20 11.16 4.63
N THR A 124 -12.41 10.40 5.69
CA THR A 124 -13.55 10.56 6.61
C THR A 124 -13.19 11.21 7.96
N GLY A 125 -11.97 11.71 8.12
CA GLY A 125 -11.42 12.13 9.41
C GLY A 125 -10.88 10.99 10.26
N ARG A 126 -11.29 9.74 10.00
CA ARG A 126 -10.92 8.55 10.81
C ARG A 126 -10.46 7.36 9.98
N ALA A 127 -10.70 7.42 8.69
CA ALA A 127 -10.35 6.36 7.74
C ALA A 127 -10.09 6.94 6.36
N TRP A 128 -9.28 6.23 5.62
CA TRP A 128 -9.23 6.33 4.17
C TRP A 128 -10.07 5.20 3.59
N LYS A 129 -11.02 5.51 2.73
CA LYS A 129 -11.88 4.55 2.04
C LYS A 129 -11.65 4.59 0.55
N ASP A 130 -12.04 3.52 -0.11
CA ASP A 130 -12.08 3.48 -1.56
C ASP A 130 -13.04 4.55 -2.09
N CYS A 131 -12.60 5.24 -3.11
CA CYS A 131 -13.38 6.21 -3.84
C CYS A 131 -13.89 5.55 -5.13
N SER A 132 -15.16 5.67 -5.40
CA SER A 132 -15.73 5.14 -6.64
C SER A 132 -15.35 6.04 -7.81
N LEU A 133 -14.35 5.63 -8.57
CA LEU A 133 -14.06 6.20 -9.89
C LEU A 133 -15.00 5.68 -11.01
N GLY A 134 -16.14 5.11 -10.64
CA GLY A 134 -17.11 4.55 -11.59
C GLY A 134 -17.51 5.51 -12.72
N ALA A 135 -17.52 6.81 -12.44
CA ALA A 135 -17.72 7.82 -13.48
C ALA A 135 -16.58 7.87 -14.51
N VAL A 136 -15.34 7.55 -14.09
CA VAL A 136 -14.18 7.47 -15.00
C VAL A 136 -14.26 6.22 -15.85
N GLN A 137 -14.67 5.09 -15.28
CA GLN A 137 -14.89 3.85 -16.03
C GLN A 137 -16.02 4.00 -17.04
N LEU A 138 -17.17 4.56 -16.64
CA LEU A 138 -18.30 4.82 -17.53
C LEU A 138 -17.96 5.79 -18.68
N ALA A 139 -17.09 6.75 -18.43
CA ALA A 139 -16.66 7.69 -19.46
C ALA A 139 -15.65 7.07 -20.44
N ALA A 140 -14.93 6.05 -20.02
CA ALA A 140 -14.03 5.27 -20.87
C ALA A 140 -14.77 4.22 -21.71
N GLU A 141 -16.02 3.86 -21.37
CA GLU A 141 -16.84 2.85 -22.07
C GLU A 141 -17.18 3.20 -23.54
N GLY A 142 -16.81 4.40 -24.02
CA GLY A 142 -16.98 4.79 -25.43
C GLY A 142 -15.80 4.45 -26.36
N THR A 143 -14.68 4.02 -25.80
CA THR A 143 -13.44 3.68 -26.53
C THR A 143 -12.99 2.26 -26.16
N GLU A 144 -13.17 1.31 -27.01
CA GLU A 144 -12.72 -0.08 -26.80
C GLU A 144 -11.34 -0.32 -27.47
N PRO A 145 -10.35 -0.81 -26.72
CA PRO A 145 -10.27 -0.90 -25.26
C PRO A 145 -9.83 0.42 -24.62
N ALA A 146 -10.61 0.91 -23.66
CA ALA A 146 -10.25 2.12 -22.92
C ALA A 146 -9.06 1.84 -21.96
N PRO A 147 -8.01 2.66 -21.98
CA PRO A 147 -6.92 2.49 -21.03
C PRO A 147 -7.39 2.78 -19.60
N HIS A 148 -6.92 1.96 -18.66
CA HIS A 148 -7.16 2.25 -17.25
C HIS A 148 -6.41 3.54 -16.82
N PRO A 149 -6.96 4.37 -15.91
CA PRO A 149 -6.29 5.60 -15.46
C PRO A 149 -4.85 5.43 -14.99
N LEU A 150 -4.48 4.25 -14.47
CA LEU A 150 -3.09 3.93 -14.11
C LEU A 150 -2.13 3.86 -15.29
N GLN A 151 -2.63 3.55 -16.48
CA GLN A 151 -1.84 3.39 -17.70
C GLN A 151 -1.65 4.71 -18.45
N LEU A 152 -2.51 5.72 -18.19
CA LEU A 152 -2.46 6.99 -18.92
C LEU A 152 -1.08 7.66 -18.88
N PRO A 153 -0.38 7.77 -17.74
CA PRO A 153 0.96 8.34 -17.73
C PRO A 153 1.97 7.52 -18.53
N ALA A 154 1.91 6.17 -18.43
CA ALA A 154 2.80 5.30 -19.19
C ALA A 154 2.59 5.40 -20.69
N LEU A 155 1.34 5.47 -21.13
CA LEU A 155 0.98 5.63 -22.56
C LEU A 155 1.49 6.98 -23.12
N ASN A 156 1.39 8.05 -22.34
CA ASN A 156 1.93 9.34 -22.73
C ASN A 156 3.47 9.31 -22.81
N LEU A 157 4.16 8.68 -21.87
CA LEU A 157 5.61 8.51 -21.92
C LEU A 157 6.06 7.63 -23.08
N TRP A 158 5.32 6.57 -23.37
CA TRP A 158 5.53 5.74 -24.54
C TRP A 158 5.38 6.55 -25.85
N ALA A 159 4.37 7.41 -25.94
CA ALA A 159 4.15 8.27 -27.11
C ALA A 159 5.27 9.30 -27.32
N LEU A 160 6.01 9.67 -26.27
CA LEU A 160 7.21 10.49 -26.35
C LEU A 160 8.44 9.72 -26.86
N GLY A 161 8.32 8.42 -27.13
CA GLY A 161 9.41 7.56 -27.54
C GLY A 161 10.22 6.99 -26.37
N GLY A 162 9.65 7.01 -25.15
CA GLY A 162 10.25 6.38 -23.99
C GLY A 162 10.37 4.88 -24.16
N GLU A 163 11.45 4.30 -23.66
CA GLU A 163 11.62 2.86 -23.57
C GLU A 163 11.08 2.38 -22.20
N GLY A 164 10.23 1.36 -22.22
CA GLY A 164 9.72 0.71 -21.02
C GLY A 164 10.74 -0.24 -20.43
N GLU A 165 10.74 -0.36 -19.11
CA GLU A 165 11.51 -1.36 -18.37
C GLU A 165 10.60 -2.41 -17.75
N GLN A 166 11.13 -3.61 -17.58
CA GLN A 166 10.38 -4.68 -16.94
C GLN A 166 10.77 -4.86 -15.49
N MET A 167 9.76 -5.00 -14.65
CA MET A 167 9.92 -5.33 -13.24
C MET A 167 9.13 -6.58 -12.90
N THR A 168 9.78 -7.54 -12.28
CA THR A 168 9.12 -8.72 -11.71
C THR A 168 9.06 -8.59 -10.21
N VAL A 169 7.86 -8.70 -9.66
CA VAL A 169 7.61 -8.67 -8.21
C VAL A 169 7.06 -10.02 -7.78
N THR A 170 7.66 -10.60 -6.74
CA THR A 170 7.24 -11.87 -6.16
C THR A 170 6.82 -11.66 -4.71
N SER A 171 5.58 -12.03 -4.37
CA SER A 171 5.08 -11.99 -3.00
C SER A 171 5.61 -13.17 -2.18
N VAL A 172 6.15 -12.88 -0.99
CA VAL A 172 6.75 -13.88 -0.09
C VAL A 172 5.89 -14.04 1.16
N GLY A 173 4.69 -14.61 0.97
CA GLY A 173 3.92 -15.17 2.08
C GLY A 173 3.11 -14.22 2.94
N ASP A 174 2.72 -13.04 2.47
CA ASP A 174 1.77 -12.16 3.17
C ASP A 174 0.31 -12.50 2.84
N GLY A 175 0.06 -13.31 1.79
CA GLY A 175 -1.27 -13.78 1.38
C GLY A 175 -2.23 -12.65 1.04
N THR A 176 -1.71 -11.51 0.57
CA THR A 176 -2.50 -10.43 -0.01
C THR A 176 -2.81 -10.76 -1.47
N ASP A 177 -3.94 -10.28 -1.94
CA ASP A 177 -4.32 -10.28 -3.34
C ASP A 177 -3.87 -9.02 -4.08
N LEU A 178 -3.22 -8.08 -3.37
CA LEU A 178 -2.71 -6.84 -3.97
C LEU A 178 -1.45 -7.07 -4.77
N CYS A 179 -1.42 -6.51 -5.98
CA CYS A 179 -0.20 -6.32 -6.74
C CYS A 179 0.53 -5.06 -6.26
N TYR A 180 1.82 -5.20 -6.04
CA TYR A 180 2.69 -4.05 -5.79
C TYR A 180 3.38 -3.69 -7.10
N LEU A 181 3.06 -2.51 -7.64
CA LEU A 181 3.48 -2.08 -8.97
C LEU A 181 4.34 -0.82 -8.89
N PRO A 182 5.37 -0.69 -9.73
CA PRO A 182 6.05 0.59 -9.91
C PRO A 182 5.06 1.65 -10.40
N TYR A 183 5.41 2.93 -10.27
CA TYR A 183 4.62 3.99 -10.86
C TYR A 183 4.72 3.93 -12.39
N TYR A 184 3.59 4.30 -13.03
CA TYR A 184 3.38 4.31 -14.48
C TYR A 184 3.50 2.94 -15.15
N PRO A 185 2.77 1.93 -14.64
CA PRO A 185 2.69 0.62 -15.29
C PRO A 185 1.93 0.76 -16.61
N LEU A 186 2.45 0.16 -17.68
CA LEU A 186 1.76 0.12 -18.97
C LEU A 186 0.77 -1.03 -19.03
N ASP A 187 1.20 -2.22 -18.65
CA ASP A 187 0.38 -3.41 -18.65
C ASP A 187 0.69 -4.32 -17.46
N VAL A 188 -0.33 -5.00 -16.98
CA VAL A 188 -0.22 -6.01 -15.93
C VAL A 188 -1.12 -7.19 -16.31
N PRO A 189 -0.63 -8.10 -17.14
CA PRO A 189 -1.42 -9.21 -17.67
C PRO A 189 -2.05 -10.08 -16.58
N GLY A 190 -3.32 -10.43 -16.76
CA GLY A 190 -4.05 -11.31 -15.84
C GLY A 190 -4.44 -10.66 -14.52
N MET A 191 -4.35 -9.33 -14.39
CA MET A 191 -4.68 -8.58 -13.19
C MET A 191 -6.05 -7.92 -13.29
N THR A 192 -6.67 -7.69 -12.14
CA THR A 192 -7.93 -6.97 -12.02
C THR A 192 -7.68 -5.60 -11.39
N TYR A 193 -8.03 -4.55 -12.13
CA TYR A 193 -8.01 -3.19 -11.61
C TYR A 193 -9.19 -2.96 -10.67
N VAL A 194 -8.91 -2.37 -9.53
CA VAL A 194 -9.91 -1.99 -8.53
C VAL A 194 -10.00 -0.46 -8.49
N SER A 195 -11.05 0.06 -7.87
CA SER A 195 -11.19 1.51 -7.64
C SER A 195 -9.92 2.11 -7.02
N ASP A 196 -9.72 3.40 -7.23
CA ASP A 196 -8.56 4.17 -6.76
C ASP A 196 -7.19 3.73 -7.31
N GLY A 197 -7.19 2.85 -8.32
CA GLY A 197 -5.95 2.42 -8.95
C GLY A 197 -5.15 1.39 -8.15
N SER A 198 -5.81 0.64 -7.30
CA SER A 198 -5.29 -0.62 -6.78
C SER A 198 -5.45 -1.72 -7.84
N VAL A 199 -4.54 -2.68 -7.84
CA VAL A 199 -4.56 -3.82 -8.75
C VAL A 199 -4.50 -5.09 -7.91
N THR A 200 -5.34 -6.06 -8.26
CA THR A 200 -5.39 -7.36 -7.57
C THR A 200 -5.09 -8.50 -8.52
N HIS A 201 -4.62 -9.60 -7.96
CA HIS A 201 -4.37 -10.86 -8.66
C HIS A 201 -5.12 -12.01 -7.99
N ASP A 202 -5.25 -13.12 -8.69
CA ASP A 202 -5.70 -14.35 -8.08
C ASP A 202 -4.74 -14.79 -6.97
N LEU A 203 -5.29 -15.30 -5.87
CA LEU A 203 -4.51 -15.68 -4.68
C LEU A 203 -3.47 -16.78 -4.93
N ASP A 204 -3.57 -17.50 -6.04
CA ASP A 204 -2.60 -18.50 -6.46
C ASP A 204 -1.43 -17.90 -7.28
N THR A 205 -1.56 -16.67 -7.74
CA THR A 205 -0.50 -15.92 -8.42
C THR A 205 0.45 -15.35 -7.37
N GLN A 206 1.70 -15.77 -7.39
CA GLN A 206 2.72 -15.29 -6.43
C GLN A 206 3.70 -14.31 -7.05
N SER A 207 3.78 -14.25 -8.37
CA SER A 207 4.72 -13.39 -9.10
C SER A 207 4.04 -12.78 -10.31
N TRP A 208 4.34 -11.52 -10.58
CA TRP A 208 3.84 -10.77 -11.72
C TRP A 208 4.95 -9.92 -12.32
N THR A 209 4.92 -9.79 -13.63
CA THR A 209 5.84 -8.92 -14.38
C THR A 209 5.03 -7.81 -15.01
N THR A 210 5.50 -6.58 -14.89
CA THR A 210 4.90 -5.41 -15.50
C THR A 210 5.95 -4.64 -16.28
N GLU A 211 5.55 -4.14 -17.45
CA GLU A 211 6.29 -3.08 -18.13
C GLU A 211 5.90 -1.75 -17.51
N PHE A 212 6.87 -0.91 -17.24
CA PHE A 212 6.64 0.40 -16.63
C PHE A 212 7.54 1.47 -17.23
N TYR A 213 7.10 2.72 -17.11
CA TYR A 213 7.81 3.90 -17.56
C TYR A 213 8.08 4.79 -16.35
N GLY A 214 9.22 5.43 -16.28
CA GLY A 214 9.56 6.23 -15.12
C GLY A 214 10.52 7.37 -15.44
N GLU A 215 10.86 8.14 -14.41
CA GLU A 215 11.80 9.26 -14.51
C GLU A 215 13.19 8.85 -15.01
N TYR A 216 13.55 7.57 -14.88
CA TYR A 216 14.80 7.04 -15.42
C TYR A 216 14.91 7.24 -16.94
N TRP A 217 13.77 7.18 -17.65
CA TRP A 217 13.74 7.43 -19.09
C TRP A 217 14.16 8.88 -19.39
N LEU A 218 13.63 9.85 -18.64
CA LEU A 218 13.99 11.25 -18.81
C LEU A 218 15.50 11.48 -18.57
N ALA A 219 16.09 10.76 -17.64
CA ALA A 219 17.53 10.79 -17.39
C ALA A 219 18.37 10.21 -18.55
N SER A 220 17.78 9.36 -19.41
CA SER A 220 18.44 8.81 -20.62
C SER A 220 18.33 9.72 -21.83
N VAL A 221 17.45 10.73 -21.81
CA VAL A 221 17.33 11.74 -22.85
C VAL A 221 18.59 12.65 -22.85
N PRO A 222 19.18 12.97 -24.00
CA PRO A 222 20.32 13.87 -24.07
C PRO A 222 20.04 15.20 -23.36
N PRO A 223 21.01 15.78 -22.64
CA PRO A 223 20.80 17.00 -21.84
C PRO A 223 20.23 18.18 -22.62
N ASP A 224 20.56 18.28 -23.89
CA ASP A 224 20.09 19.34 -24.82
C ASP A 224 18.62 19.14 -25.23
N GLU A 225 18.06 17.92 -25.06
CA GLU A 225 16.67 17.59 -25.34
C GLU A 225 15.82 17.50 -24.08
N GLN A 226 16.42 17.42 -22.88
CA GLN A 226 15.68 17.22 -21.62
C GLN A 226 14.70 18.37 -21.35
N GLU A 227 15.14 19.61 -21.45
CA GLU A 227 14.29 20.78 -21.21
C GLU A 227 13.11 20.83 -22.19
N TRP A 228 13.35 20.53 -23.46
CA TRP A 228 12.29 20.45 -24.46
C TRP A 228 11.31 19.30 -24.17
N THR A 229 11.80 18.14 -23.76
CA THR A 229 10.99 16.97 -23.43
C THR A 229 10.14 17.26 -22.20
N GLU A 230 10.71 17.82 -21.15
CA GLU A 230 9.98 18.23 -19.94
C GLU A 230 8.90 19.26 -20.26
N GLN A 231 9.23 20.27 -21.06
CA GLN A 231 8.28 21.29 -21.47
C GLN A 231 7.12 20.67 -22.27
N ARG A 232 7.39 19.71 -23.13
CA ARG A 232 6.39 19.00 -23.92
C ARG A 232 5.49 18.13 -23.05
N ILE A 233 6.05 17.40 -22.08
CA ILE A 233 5.28 16.65 -21.08
C ILE A 233 4.29 17.57 -20.36
N HIS A 234 4.70 18.77 -19.99
CA HIS A 234 3.85 19.69 -19.24
C HIS A 234 2.83 20.46 -20.08
N SER A 235 3.09 20.70 -21.36
CA SER A 235 2.27 21.57 -22.20
C SER A 235 1.40 20.86 -23.22
N GLU A 236 1.75 19.65 -23.66
CA GLU A 236 1.13 18.97 -24.79
C GLU A 236 0.38 17.69 -24.42
N LEU A 237 0.29 17.34 -23.12
CA LEU A 237 -0.46 16.16 -22.73
C LEU A 237 -1.98 16.38 -22.84
N PRO A 238 -2.74 15.37 -23.32
CA PRO A 238 -2.26 14.07 -23.81
C PRO A 238 -1.67 14.16 -25.22
N LEU A 239 -0.58 13.40 -25.44
CA LEU A 239 0.10 13.37 -26.74
C LEU A 239 -0.62 12.53 -27.81
N LEU A 240 -1.42 11.60 -27.35
CA LEU A 240 -2.22 10.73 -28.23
C LEU A 240 -3.65 11.24 -28.29
N PRO A 241 -4.21 11.53 -29.47
CA PRO A 241 -5.58 12.03 -29.61
C PRO A 241 -6.63 11.13 -28.97
N GLU A 242 -6.42 9.82 -29.00
CA GLU A 242 -7.31 8.83 -28.37
C GLU A 242 -7.31 8.89 -26.84
N LEU A 243 -6.32 9.52 -26.22
CA LEU A 243 -6.24 9.72 -24.76
C LEU A 243 -6.90 11.03 -24.30
N GLU A 244 -7.24 11.95 -25.21
CA GLU A 244 -7.79 13.26 -24.86
C GLU A 244 -9.07 13.14 -24.02
N GLN A 245 -9.98 12.29 -24.42
CA GLN A 245 -11.24 12.09 -23.70
C GLN A 245 -11.04 11.34 -22.36
N PRO A 246 -10.34 10.19 -22.31
CA PRO A 246 -10.02 9.52 -21.05
C PRO A 246 -9.28 10.42 -20.05
N GLU A 247 -8.28 11.18 -20.50
CA GLU A 247 -7.53 12.12 -19.65
C GLU A 247 -8.42 13.23 -19.07
N ARG A 248 -9.27 13.83 -19.89
CA ARG A 248 -10.20 14.87 -19.44
C ARG A 248 -11.14 14.34 -18.36
N PHE A 249 -11.77 13.19 -18.59
CA PHE A 249 -12.68 12.59 -17.62
C PHE A 249 -11.96 12.16 -16.33
N TYR A 250 -10.77 11.61 -16.46
CA TYR A 250 -9.96 11.26 -15.31
C TYR A 250 -9.60 12.50 -14.49
N ARG A 251 -9.17 13.56 -15.13
CA ARG A 251 -8.85 14.84 -14.49
C ARG A 251 -10.06 15.44 -13.76
N GLU A 252 -11.22 15.48 -14.38
CA GLU A 252 -12.45 15.97 -13.76
C GLU A 252 -12.82 15.14 -12.51
N ALA A 253 -12.72 13.81 -12.60
CA ALA A 253 -12.96 12.92 -11.46
C ALA A 253 -11.94 13.13 -10.34
N VAL A 254 -10.65 13.24 -10.67
CA VAL A 254 -9.57 13.49 -9.71
C VAL A 254 -9.79 14.80 -8.94
N TYR A 255 -10.10 15.88 -9.64
CA TYR A 255 -10.36 17.18 -8.97
C TYR A 255 -11.62 17.14 -8.11
N ARG A 256 -12.64 16.39 -8.49
CA ARG A 256 -13.87 16.26 -7.69
C ARG A 256 -13.66 15.40 -6.45
N GLU A 257 -13.06 14.21 -6.62
CA GLU A 257 -12.99 13.20 -5.56
C GLU A 257 -11.76 13.41 -4.66
N TYR A 258 -10.62 13.82 -5.23
CA TYR A 258 -9.35 13.88 -4.49
C TYR A 258 -9.04 15.26 -3.90
N THR A 259 -9.98 16.21 -3.97
CA THR A 259 -9.98 17.43 -3.15
C THR A 259 -11.03 17.41 -2.05
N ALA A 260 -11.96 16.43 -2.10
CA ALA A 260 -13.04 16.33 -1.13
C ALA A 260 -12.53 16.04 0.30
N LEU A 261 -13.04 16.82 1.27
CA LEU A 261 -12.74 16.69 2.70
C LEU A 261 -13.97 17.11 3.54
N PRO A 262 -14.09 16.63 4.82
CA PRO A 262 -15.04 17.18 5.75
C PRO A 262 -14.82 18.70 5.95
N ALA A 263 -15.89 19.49 6.00
CA ALA A 263 -15.80 20.96 6.01
C ALA A 263 -14.97 21.51 7.17
N ASP A 264 -15.11 20.93 8.36
CA ASP A 264 -14.35 21.35 9.56
C ASP A 264 -12.85 21.07 9.38
N THR A 265 -12.51 19.93 8.71
CA THR A 265 -11.14 19.59 8.39
C THR A 265 -10.52 20.58 7.39
N VAL A 266 -11.26 20.99 6.35
CA VAL A 266 -10.81 22.01 5.40
C VAL A 266 -10.41 23.30 6.11
N GLN A 267 -11.33 23.85 6.90
CA GLN A 267 -11.10 25.12 7.61
C GLN A 267 -9.89 25.04 8.55
N ALA A 268 -9.79 23.97 9.32
CA ALA A 268 -8.68 23.79 10.26
C ALA A 268 -7.34 23.63 9.55
N MET A 269 -7.29 22.88 8.45
CA MET A 269 -6.07 22.66 7.67
C MET A 269 -5.61 23.93 6.93
N GLN A 270 -6.54 24.71 6.38
CA GLN A 270 -6.23 26.01 5.77
C GLN A 270 -5.65 26.97 6.80
N ALA A 271 -6.20 27.00 8.02
CA ALA A 271 -5.67 27.80 9.11
C ALA A 271 -4.27 27.36 9.56
N LEU A 272 -3.98 26.05 9.54
CA LEU A 272 -2.64 25.53 9.81
C LEU A 272 -1.65 25.89 8.69
N ALA A 273 -2.03 25.75 7.42
CA ALA A 273 -1.23 26.11 6.28
C ALA A 273 -0.88 27.62 6.27
N ALA A 274 -1.86 28.48 6.53
CA ALA A 274 -1.65 29.91 6.63
C ALA A 274 -0.68 30.30 7.76
N ARG A 275 -0.82 29.68 8.95
CA ARG A 275 0.12 29.86 10.08
C ARG A 275 1.53 29.37 9.77
N ALA A 276 1.65 28.31 8.97
CA ALA A 276 2.93 27.79 8.51
C ALA A 276 3.56 28.63 7.39
N GLY A 277 2.85 29.61 6.85
CA GLY A 277 3.32 30.44 5.73
C GLY A 277 3.34 29.71 4.39
N ILE A 278 2.57 28.62 4.25
CA ILE A 278 2.45 27.89 2.99
C ILE A 278 1.72 28.77 1.97
N ARG A 279 2.31 28.90 0.79
CA ARG A 279 1.80 29.73 -0.31
C ARG A 279 1.42 28.86 -1.50
N THR A 280 0.35 29.24 -2.18
CA THR A 280 -0.16 28.51 -3.37
C THR A 280 0.10 29.25 -4.68
N ASP A 281 0.61 30.47 -4.61
CA ASP A 281 0.90 31.33 -5.77
C ASP A 281 2.18 30.95 -6.54
N GLY A 282 3.02 30.08 -5.96
CA GLY A 282 4.23 29.54 -6.58
C GLY A 282 4.03 28.29 -7.46
N GLY A 283 2.76 27.90 -7.68
CA GLY A 283 2.41 26.69 -8.42
C GLY A 283 2.35 25.41 -7.55
N THR A 284 1.87 24.33 -8.18
CA THR A 284 1.60 23.06 -7.47
C THR A 284 2.86 22.46 -6.86
N GLU A 285 3.96 22.39 -7.60
CA GLU A 285 5.21 21.78 -7.14
C GLU A 285 5.77 22.48 -5.90
N GLU A 286 5.82 23.81 -5.94
CA GLU A 286 6.31 24.61 -4.81
C GLU A 286 5.41 24.43 -3.59
N THR A 287 4.10 24.41 -3.78
CA THR A 287 3.15 24.18 -2.70
C THR A 287 3.34 22.79 -2.08
N VAL A 288 3.49 21.74 -2.90
CA VAL A 288 3.76 20.35 -2.45
C VAL A 288 5.06 20.31 -1.63
N ARG A 289 6.12 20.98 -2.08
CA ARG A 289 7.40 21.04 -1.36
C ARG A 289 7.25 21.70 0.01
N GLN A 290 6.56 22.83 0.08
CA GLN A 290 6.27 23.53 1.35
C GLN A 290 5.44 22.70 2.30
N VAL A 291 4.40 22.01 1.80
CA VAL A 291 3.60 21.07 2.60
C VAL A 291 4.46 19.95 3.15
N ALA A 292 5.28 19.30 2.32
CA ALA A 292 6.16 18.22 2.75
C ALA A 292 7.16 18.70 3.83
N GLN A 293 7.75 19.86 3.67
CA GLN A 293 8.67 20.47 4.64
C GLN A 293 7.96 20.79 5.95
N TYR A 294 6.78 21.38 5.90
CA TYR A 294 6.00 21.68 7.10
C TYR A 294 5.64 20.40 7.86
N ILE A 295 5.05 19.41 7.19
CA ILE A 295 4.64 18.15 7.82
C ILE A 295 5.85 17.43 8.42
N GLY A 296 6.99 17.40 7.73
CA GLY A 296 8.24 16.79 8.21
C GLY A 296 8.80 17.48 9.46
N SER A 297 8.57 18.78 9.62
CA SER A 297 9.02 19.57 10.78
C SER A 297 8.00 19.66 11.92
N ALA A 298 6.71 19.48 11.64
CA ALA A 298 5.63 19.67 12.59
C ALA A 298 5.54 18.54 13.63
N ALA A 299 6.06 17.35 13.33
CA ALA A 299 5.93 16.17 14.16
C ALA A 299 7.19 15.30 14.14
N ARG A 300 7.38 14.51 15.21
CA ARG A 300 8.49 13.54 15.32
C ARG A 300 8.08 12.19 14.76
N TYR A 301 8.95 11.59 13.94
CA TYR A 301 8.77 10.22 13.49
C TYR A 301 9.01 9.23 14.64
N SER A 302 8.03 8.37 14.91
CA SER A 302 8.11 7.35 15.96
C SER A 302 7.17 6.19 15.64
N LEU A 303 7.66 4.97 15.81
CA LEU A 303 6.84 3.76 15.72
C LEU A 303 6.07 3.48 17.00
N ASP A 304 6.52 4.04 18.14
CA ASP A 304 5.86 3.97 19.43
C ASP A 304 4.91 5.17 19.58
N THR A 305 3.78 5.08 18.90
CA THR A 305 2.76 6.12 18.86
C THR A 305 1.48 5.59 19.49
N PRO A 306 0.90 6.30 20.48
CA PRO A 306 -0.35 5.88 21.09
C PRO A 306 -1.49 5.86 20.09
N VAL A 307 -2.47 5.00 20.35
CA VAL A 307 -3.73 5.00 19.58
C VAL A 307 -4.46 6.30 19.83
N GLN A 308 -4.93 6.90 18.76
CA GLN A 308 -5.61 8.18 18.80
C GLN A 308 -7.04 8.07 19.38
N PRO A 309 -7.58 9.14 20.01
CA PRO A 309 -8.99 9.21 20.41
C PRO A 309 -9.94 9.00 19.23
N ARG A 310 -11.05 8.28 19.47
CA ARG A 310 -12.00 7.89 18.42
C ARG A 310 -12.92 8.99 17.94
N ASP A 311 -13.04 10.08 18.70
CA ASP A 311 -13.93 11.21 18.47
C ASP A 311 -13.26 12.40 17.81
N GLU A 312 -11.95 12.32 17.56
CA GLU A 312 -11.16 13.37 16.93
C GLU A 312 -10.80 13.03 15.48
N ASP A 313 -10.58 14.08 14.66
CA ASP A 313 -10.00 13.94 13.33
C ASP A 313 -8.54 13.50 13.45
N PHE A 314 -8.18 12.44 12.73
CA PHE A 314 -6.86 11.81 12.82
C PHE A 314 -5.71 12.77 12.49
N VAL A 315 -5.85 13.52 11.41
CA VAL A 315 -4.79 14.42 10.96
C VAL A 315 -4.68 15.65 11.84
N LEU A 316 -5.80 16.20 12.26
CA LEU A 316 -5.79 17.35 13.16
C LEU A 316 -5.20 17.02 14.52
N HIS A 317 -5.57 15.86 15.09
CA HIS A 317 -4.95 15.38 16.34
C HIS A 317 -3.44 15.18 16.17
N PHE A 318 -3.02 14.53 15.09
CA PHE A 318 -1.61 14.31 14.81
C PHE A 318 -0.81 15.62 14.75
N LEU A 319 -1.29 16.62 14.00
CA LEU A 319 -0.55 17.86 13.78
C LEU A 319 -0.61 18.85 14.97
N THR A 320 -1.66 18.79 15.79
CA THR A 320 -1.88 19.79 16.84
C THR A 320 -1.64 19.28 18.26
N GLN A 321 -1.82 17.98 18.50
CA GLN A 321 -1.78 17.40 19.85
C GLN A 321 -0.63 16.40 19.99
N SER A 322 -0.70 15.22 19.34
CA SER A 322 0.28 14.17 19.56
C SER A 322 1.66 14.52 19.01
N ARG A 323 1.73 15.18 17.88
CA ARG A 323 2.97 15.56 17.17
C ARG A 323 4.00 14.43 17.08
N GLN A 324 3.50 13.21 17.01
CA GLN A 324 4.29 11.99 16.96
C GLN A 324 3.54 10.94 16.17
N GLY A 325 4.22 10.32 15.19
CA GLY A 325 3.62 9.32 14.33
C GLY A 325 4.63 8.66 13.40
N TYR A 326 4.15 7.80 12.52
CA TYR A 326 4.92 7.11 11.48
C TYR A 326 4.28 7.34 10.11
N CYS A 327 4.75 6.64 9.08
CA CYS A 327 4.39 6.90 7.67
C CYS A 327 2.89 7.17 7.42
N VAL A 328 1.98 6.42 8.05
CA VAL A 328 0.52 6.61 7.91
C VAL A 328 0.09 8.03 8.35
N HIS A 329 0.62 8.52 9.46
CA HIS A 329 0.31 9.85 9.99
C HIS A 329 0.81 10.95 9.04
N PHE A 330 2.07 10.85 8.63
CA PHE A 330 2.70 11.86 7.75
C PHE A 330 2.05 11.87 6.36
N ALA A 331 1.83 10.69 5.76
CA ALA A 331 1.20 10.58 4.44
C ALA A 331 -0.25 11.09 4.45
N SER A 332 -1.03 10.74 5.49
CA SER A 332 -2.40 11.25 5.65
C SER A 332 -2.41 12.77 5.84
N ALA A 333 -1.51 13.30 6.67
CA ALA A 333 -1.43 14.75 6.89
C ALA A 333 -1.05 15.52 5.63
N ALA A 334 -0.10 15.01 4.85
CA ALA A 334 0.28 15.62 3.58
C ALA A 334 -0.88 15.60 2.57
N ALA A 335 -1.52 14.45 2.37
CA ALA A 335 -2.65 14.34 1.44
C ALA A 335 -3.83 15.25 1.85
N VAL A 336 -4.19 15.29 3.13
CA VAL A 336 -5.29 16.14 3.63
C VAL A 336 -4.95 17.62 3.53
N MET A 337 -3.70 18.02 3.81
CA MET A 337 -3.28 19.42 3.68
C MET A 337 -3.29 19.89 2.22
N LEU A 338 -2.80 19.06 1.30
CA LEU A 338 -2.85 19.37 -0.14
C LEU A 338 -4.29 19.55 -0.63
N ARG A 339 -5.21 18.66 -0.21
CA ARG A 339 -6.63 18.77 -0.54
C ARG A 339 -7.27 20.07 -0.03
N ALA A 340 -6.94 20.46 1.19
CA ALA A 340 -7.43 21.72 1.77
C ALA A 340 -6.90 22.96 1.03
N LEU A 341 -5.84 22.81 0.23
CA LEU A 341 -5.26 23.82 -0.66
C LEU A 341 -5.64 23.62 -2.13
N ASP A 342 -6.73 22.88 -2.40
CA ASP A 342 -7.26 22.58 -3.74
C ASP A 342 -6.31 21.80 -4.65
N ILE A 343 -5.33 21.12 -4.09
CA ILE A 343 -4.45 20.21 -4.82
C ILE A 343 -4.94 18.78 -4.62
N PRO A 344 -5.38 18.09 -5.71
CA PRO A 344 -5.88 16.73 -5.60
C PRO A 344 -4.77 15.78 -5.12
N ALA A 345 -5.10 15.02 -4.08
CA ALA A 345 -4.19 14.06 -3.48
C ALA A 345 -4.94 12.83 -2.97
N ARG A 346 -4.32 11.65 -3.08
CA ARG A 346 -4.86 10.40 -2.53
C ARG A 346 -3.84 9.74 -1.60
N TYR A 347 -4.35 8.95 -0.67
CA TYR A 347 -3.51 8.12 0.16
C TYR A 347 -3.07 6.89 -0.62
N VAL A 348 -1.77 6.59 -0.60
CA VAL A 348 -1.20 5.40 -1.24
C VAL A 348 -0.37 4.65 -0.21
N SER A 349 -0.51 3.33 -0.17
CA SER A 349 0.32 2.43 0.63
C SER A 349 1.07 1.45 -0.26
N GLY A 350 2.27 1.09 0.14
CA GLY A 350 3.11 0.20 -0.62
C GLY A 350 4.48 -0.04 0.04
N TYR A 351 5.46 -0.35 -0.78
CA TYR A 351 6.83 -0.61 -0.34
C TYR A 351 7.83 0.24 -1.12
N VAL A 352 8.98 0.44 -0.52
CA VAL A 352 10.16 0.99 -1.22
C VAL A 352 11.11 -0.17 -1.49
N ALA A 353 11.45 -0.38 -2.74
CA ALA A 353 12.44 -1.35 -3.19
C ALA A 353 13.72 -0.61 -3.59
N VAL A 354 14.85 -1.03 -3.03
CA VAL A 354 16.17 -0.52 -3.42
C VAL A 354 16.85 -1.61 -4.24
N VAL A 355 16.75 -1.49 -5.56
CA VAL A 355 17.33 -2.47 -6.49
C VAL A 355 18.82 -2.20 -6.67
N GLN A 356 19.63 -3.21 -6.45
CA GLN A 356 21.08 -3.19 -6.68
C GLN A 356 21.51 -4.51 -7.33
N GLY A 357 22.22 -4.42 -8.45
CA GLY A 357 22.59 -5.59 -9.22
C GLY A 357 21.39 -6.39 -9.73
N GLY A 358 20.30 -5.69 -10.06
CA GLY A 358 19.07 -6.25 -10.62
C GLY A 358 18.09 -6.83 -9.60
N ARG A 359 18.31 -6.66 -8.27
CA ARG A 359 17.47 -7.30 -7.22
C ARG A 359 17.28 -6.41 -5.99
N ALA A 360 16.09 -6.57 -5.35
CA ALA A 360 15.76 -6.00 -4.03
C ALA A 360 14.96 -6.99 -3.18
#